data_7f989828552099d6fd50a2b75bca05eb
#
_entry.id   7f989828552099d6fd50a2b75bca05eb
#
_cell.length_a   1.000
_cell.length_b   1.000
_cell.length_c   1.000
_cell.angle_alpha   90.00
_cell.angle_beta   90.00
_cell.angle_gamma   90.00
#
_symmetry.space_group_name_H-M   'P 1'
#
loop_
_entity.id
_entity.type
_entity.pdbx_description
1 polymer ?
#
loop_
_entity_poly.entity_id
_entity_poly.type
_entity_poly.pdbx_seq_one_letter_code
_entity_poly.pdbx_strand_id
1 'polypeptide(L)'
;MWPNPRVPHELSSDRKKLSPPDGKPIIVHTVMNIEYWPFDKNMPRGILPPPHGKSPEPPDLPNYSWVEYGMRVGLPRLFKLFHENDIPVSAFINAQVAEIYPSAFDQVCKLNWELVGHGWFQESLRVAKDEEHVIKKSLDLLRKLSGQSVRSWFGPAGGETEKTPEFLKDNGIEFLHDWLIDELPCWMRTKLGPIVAMPYTFE
;
A
#
# COMPACT_ATOMS: atom_id res chain seq x y z
N MET A 1 -10.78 -29.48 -3.56
CA MET A 1 -10.38 -28.73 -2.34
C MET A 1 -9.42 -27.63 -2.79
N TRP A 2 -9.59 -26.40 -2.34
CA TRP A 2 -8.70 -25.31 -2.69
C TRP A 2 -7.51 -25.26 -1.73
N PRO A 3 -6.33 -24.80 -2.17
CA PRO A 3 -5.14 -24.69 -1.31
C PRO A 3 -5.30 -23.61 -0.23
N ASN A 4 -6.21 -22.66 -0.43
CA ASN A 4 -6.61 -21.63 0.52
C ASN A 4 -8.12 -21.34 0.37
N PRO A 5 -8.79 -20.73 1.36
CA PRO A 5 -10.25 -20.55 1.32
C PRO A 5 -10.73 -19.45 0.37
N ARG A 6 -9.84 -18.64 -0.19
CA ARG A 6 -10.20 -17.40 -0.89
C ARG A 6 -10.01 -17.44 -2.39
N VAL A 7 -8.92 -18.05 -2.87
CA VAL A 7 -8.54 -18.05 -4.29
C VAL A 7 -8.35 -19.49 -4.76
N PRO A 8 -9.04 -19.91 -5.83
CA PRO A 8 -8.83 -21.25 -6.41
C PRO A 8 -7.40 -21.33 -6.99
N HIS A 9 -6.86 -22.55 -6.98
CA HIS A 9 -5.62 -22.83 -7.68
C HIS A 9 -5.90 -23.02 -9.17
N GLU A 10 -5.19 -22.31 -10.00
CA GLU A 10 -5.18 -22.45 -11.44
C GLU A 10 -3.75 -22.18 -11.95
N LEU A 11 -3.25 -23.05 -12.80
CA LEU A 11 -1.95 -22.80 -13.44
C LEU A 11 -2.07 -21.67 -14.47
N SER A 12 -1.08 -20.82 -14.55
CA SER A 12 -1.06 -19.72 -15.53
C SER A 12 -1.16 -20.21 -16.98
N SER A 13 -0.71 -21.44 -17.26
CA SER A 13 -0.86 -22.11 -18.55
C SER A 13 -2.31 -22.49 -18.90
N ASP A 14 -3.15 -22.73 -17.92
CA ASP A 14 -4.48 -23.30 -18.10
C ASP A 14 -5.58 -22.25 -18.14
N ARG A 15 -5.29 -21.05 -17.62
CA ARG A 15 -6.26 -19.95 -17.59
C ARG A 15 -6.47 -19.29 -18.94
N LYS A 16 -7.65 -18.74 -19.14
CA LYS A 16 -7.98 -17.93 -20.32
C LYS A 16 -7.06 -16.71 -20.38
N LYS A 17 -6.40 -16.53 -21.51
CA LYS A 17 -5.60 -15.31 -21.75
C LYS A 17 -6.50 -14.08 -21.74
N LEU A 18 -6.12 -13.08 -20.95
CA LEU A 18 -6.75 -11.77 -21.00
C LEU A 18 -6.22 -11.00 -22.22
N SER A 19 -7.11 -10.28 -22.88
CA SER A 19 -6.68 -9.34 -23.92
C SER A 19 -5.97 -8.15 -23.23
N PRO A 20 -4.76 -7.80 -23.67
CA PRO A 20 -4.08 -6.64 -23.09
C PRO A 20 -4.88 -5.36 -23.36
N PRO A 21 -4.96 -4.42 -22.41
CA PRO A 21 -5.59 -3.14 -22.62
C PRO A 21 -4.97 -2.42 -23.82
N ASP A 22 -5.81 -1.86 -24.68
CA ASP A 22 -5.40 -1.12 -25.89
C ASP A 22 -4.44 -1.90 -26.83
N GLY A 23 -4.46 -3.23 -26.74
CA GLY A 23 -3.58 -4.11 -27.52
C GLY A 23 -2.11 -4.07 -27.14
N LYS A 24 -1.76 -3.42 -26.02
CA LYS A 24 -0.36 -3.32 -25.53
C LYS A 24 -0.02 -4.53 -24.67
N PRO A 25 1.11 -5.21 -24.94
CA PRO A 25 1.44 -6.50 -24.29
C PRO A 25 1.93 -6.36 -22.83
N ILE A 26 2.27 -5.16 -22.39
CA ILE A 26 2.82 -4.89 -21.06
C ILE A 26 2.00 -3.81 -20.38
N ILE A 27 1.65 -4.06 -19.11
CA ILE A 27 1.06 -3.07 -18.20
C ILE A 27 2.15 -2.69 -17.21
N VAL A 28 2.45 -1.39 -17.11
CA VAL A 28 3.37 -0.85 -16.09
C VAL A 28 2.53 -0.17 -15.02
N HIS A 29 2.68 -0.63 -13.79
CA HIS A 29 2.04 -0.04 -12.62
C HIS A 29 3.10 0.66 -11.77
N THR A 30 3.09 1.99 -11.79
CA THR A 30 4.03 2.79 -11.01
C THR A 30 3.47 3.01 -9.61
N VAL A 31 4.16 2.49 -8.61
CA VAL A 31 3.77 2.60 -7.20
C VAL A 31 4.77 3.47 -6.44
N MET A 32 4.25 4.36 -5.61
CA MET A 32 5.03 5.14 -4.65
C MET A 32 4.54 4.84 -3.24
N ASN A 33 5.40 4.19 -2.44
CA ASN A 33 5.14 4.01 -1.01
C ASN A 33 5.49 5.30 -0.27
N ILE A 34 4.49 5.92 0.37
CA ILE A 34 4.63 7.16 1.15
C ILE A 34 4.27 6.83 2.59
N GLU A 35 5.29 6.61 3.38
CA GLU A 35 5.16 5.97 4.69
C GLU A 35 5.54 6.92 5.82
N TYR A 36 4.76 6.90 6.90
CA TYR A 36 5.13 7.53 8.17
C TYR A 36 5.65 6.48 9.14
N TRP A 37 6.90 6.66 9.57
CA TRP A 37 7.59 5.83 10.55
C TRP A 37 7.76 6.65 11.84
N PRO A 38 6.95 6.37 12.89
CA PRO A 38 6.98 7.16 14.12
C PRO A 38 8.35 7.16 14.78
N PHE A 39 8.82 8.34 15.19
CA PHE A 39 10.13 8.54 15.79
C PHE A 39 10.33 7.75 17.10
N ASP A 40 9.26 7.66 17.90
CA ASP A 40 9.24 7.06 19.23
C ASP A 40 8.88 5.57 19.23
N LYS A 41 8.81 4.95 18.07
CA LYS A 41 8.52 3.52 17.90
C LYS A 41 9.70 2.77 17.27
N ASN A 42 9.66 1.44 17.42
CA ASN A 42 10.58 0.58 16.69
C ASN A 42 10.38 0.74 15.18
N MET A 43 11.48 0.82 14.46
CA MET A 43 11.43 0.84 13.00
C MET A 43 10.82 -0.47 12.48
N PRO A 44 9.90 -0.42 11.50
CA PRO A 44 9.30 -1.61 10.90
C PRO A 44 10.33 -2.58 10.33
N ARG A 45 11.45 -2.04 9.85
CA ARG A 45 12.62 -2.80 9.40
C ARG A 45 13.88 -1.93 9.49
N GLY A 46 15.05 -2.55 9.61
CA GLY A 46 16.32 -1.85 9.43
C GLY A 46 16.55 -1.57 7.94
N ILE A 47 16.85 -0.32 7.61
CA ILE A 47 17.24 0.10 6.25
C ILE A 47 18.76 0.07 6.12
N LEU A 48 19.45 0.58 7.15
CA LEU A 48 20.89 0.56 7.22
C LEU A 48 21.38 -0.79 7.74
N PRO A 49 22.40 -1.42 7.10
CA PRO A 49 22.96 -2.68 7.60
C PRO A 49 23.73 -2.49 8.91
N PRO A 50 23.87 -3.54 9.72
CA PRO A 50 24.76 -3.51 10.90
C PRO A 50 26.21 -3.13 10.51
N PRO A 51 26.95 -2.44 11.40
CA PRO A 51 26.55 -2.05 12.76
C PRO A 51 25.72 -0.77 12.85
N HIS A 52 25.60 -0.01 11.76
CA HIS A 52 25.03 1.36 11.77
C HIS A 52 23.50 1.39 11.93
N GLY A 53 22.79 0.36 11.48
CA GLY A 53 21.34 0.29 11.50
C GLY A 53 20.78 -0.62 12.58
N LYS A 54 21.49 -0.81 13.71
CA LYS A 54 21.02 -1.62 14.82
C LYS A 54 20.83 -0.78 16.07
N SER A 55 19.58 -0.37 16.31
CA SER A 55 19.18 0.14 17.62
C SER A 55 18.18 -0.82 18.26
N PRO A 56 18.45 -1.34 19.49
CA PRO A 56 17.51 -2.23 20.17
C PRO A 56 16.28 -1.48 20.72
N GLU A 57 16.40 -0.19 20.92
CA GLU A 57 15.38 0.66 21.53
C GLU A 57 15.13 1.91 20.68
N PRO A 58 13.88 2.36 20.59
CA PRO A 58 13.59 3.64 19.96
C PRO A 58 14.13 4.82 20.79
N PRO A 59 14.52 5.95 20.16
CA PRO A 59 14.49 6.17 18.69
C PRO A 59 15.70 5.57 17.98
N ASP A 60 15.45 4.92 16.85
CA ASP A 60 16.50 4.48 15.91
C ASP A 60 16.89 5.63 14.99
N LEU A 61 17.76 6.50 15.45
CA LEU A 61 18.16 7.72 14.74
C LEU A 61 18.74 7.49 13.33
N PRO A 62 19.63 6.50 13.11
CA PRO A 62 20.16 6.26 11.78
C PRO A 62 19.08 5.88 10.77
N ASN A 63 18.22 4.92 11.10
CA ASN A 63 17.15 4.49 10.20
C ASN A 63 16.06 5.56 10.04
N TYR A 64 15.68 6.22 11.12
CA TYR A 64 14.73 7.33 11.07
C TYR A 64 15.22 8.48 10.17
N SER A 65 16.49 8.90 10.31
CA SER A 65 17.05 9.98 9.48
C SER A 65 17.04 9.63 8.01
N TRP A 66 17.26 8.35 7.68
CA TRP A 66 17.25 7.88 6.30
C TRP A 66 15.85 7.95 5.68
N VAL A 67 14.83 7.51 6.44
CA VAL A 67 13.42 7.62 6.00
C VAL A 67 13.04 9.09 5.84
N GLU A 68 13.39 9.93 6.81
CA GLU A 68 13.09 11.36 6.79
C GLU A 68 13.76 12.08 5.60
N TYR A 69 14.98 11.67 5.21
CA TYR A 69 15.61 12.14 3.97
C TYR A 69 14.75 11.83 2.74
N GLY A 70 14.16 10.62 2.69
CA GLY A 70 13.24 10.23 1.62
C GLY A 70 12.06 11.18 1.52
N MET A 71 11.40 11.46 2.63
CA MET A 71 10.24 12.36 2.69
C MET A 71 10.59 13.82 2.36
N ARG A 72 11.75 14.32 2.83
CA ARG A 72 12.15 15.72 2.66
C ARG A 72 12.78 16.04 1.32
N VAL A 73 13.54 15.12 0.76
CA VAL A 73 14.39 15.35 -0.42
C VAL A 73 14.05 14.41 -1.57
N GLY A 74 13.84 13.13 -1.29
CA GLY A 74 13.53 12.12 -2.31
C GLY A 74 12.17 12.35 -2.94
N LEU A 75 11.14 12.45 -2.12
CA LEU A 75 9.76 12.57 -2.58
C LEU A 75 9.51 13.80 -3.47
N PRO A 76 9.99 15.03 -3.17
CA PRO A 76 9.87 16.16 -4.07
C PRO A 76 10.52 15.97 -5.45
N ARG A 77 11.65 15.24 -5.50
CA ARG A 77 12.31 14.90 -6.77
C ARG A 77 11.46 13.95 -7.62
N LEU A 78 10.80 12.97 -6.96
CA LEU A 78 9.92 12.02 -7.61
C LEU A 78 8.62 12.67 -8.06
N PHE A 79 8.04 13.59 -7.29
CA PHE A 79 6.90 14.39 -7.74
C PHE A 79 7.22 15.12 -9.06
N LYS A 80 8.37 15.78 -9.12
CA LYS A 80 8.82 16.47 -10.32
C LYS A 80 9.00 15.51 -11.48
N LEU A 81 9.74 14.40 -11.28
CA LEU A 81 10.03 13.41 -12.31
C LEU A 81 8.76 12.83 -12.93
N PHE A 82 7.83 12.37 -12.12
CA PHE A 82 6.60 11.74 -12.61
C PHE A 82 5.67 12.73 -13.29
N HIS A 83 5.58 13.95 -12.76
CA HIS A 83 4.77 15.02 -13.36
C HIS A 83 5.33 15.47 -14.72
N GLU A 84 6.64 15.70 -14.83
CA GLU A 84 7.28 16.15 -16.07
C GLU A 84 7.24 15.09 -17.19
N ASN A 85 7.01 13.83 -16.85
CA ASN A 85 6.95 12.73 -17.82
C ASN A 85 5.54 12.15 -17.98
N ASP A 86 4.51 12.78 -17.43
CA ASP A 86 3.11 12.34 -17.48
C ASP A 86 2.93 10.87 -17.03
N ILE A 87 3.71 10.42 -16.03
CA ILE A 87 3.66 9.05 -15.52
C ILE A 87 2.56 8.97 -14.45
N PRO A 88 1.51 8.14 -14.66
CA PRO A 88 0.50 7.90 -13.63
C PRO A 88 1.10 7.15 -12.45
N VAL A 89 0.70 7.51 -11.23
CA VAL A 89 1.22 6.93 -10.00
C VAL A 89 0.09 6.53 -9.07
N SER A 90 0.19 5.35 -8.47
CA SER A 90 -0.60 4.94 -7.32
C SER A 90 0.22 5.20 -6.04
N ALA A 91 -0.26 6.11 -5.20
CA ALA A 91 0.37 6.43 -3.92
C ALA A 91 -0.14 5.46 -2.84
N PHE A 92 0.69 4.52 -2.45
CA PHE A 92 0.45 3.63 -1.31
C PHE A 92 0.82 4.42 -0.05
N ILE A 93 -0.20 4.96 0.63
CA ILE A 93 0.01 6.02 1.62
C ILE A 93 -0.57 5.66 2.98
N ASN A 94 0.27 5.78 4.04
CA ASN A 94 -0.26 5.74 5.40
C ASN A 94 -1.16 6.96 5.63
N ALA A 95 -2.31 6.77 6.24
CA ALA A 95 -3.27 7.87 6.43
C ALA A 95 -2.70 9.01 7.28
N GLN A 96 -1.86 8.70 8.28
CA GLN A 96 -1.26 9.70 9.16
C GLN A 96 -0.24 10.61 8.44
N VAL A 97 0.19 10.28 7.23
CA VAL A 97 1.00 11.18 6.39
C VAL A 97 0.27 12.50 6.15
N ALA A 98 -1.07 12.48 6.03
CA ALA A 98 -1.86 13.69 5.85
C ALA A 98 -1.78 14.66 7.05
N GLU A 99 -1.52 14.13 8.25
CA GLU A 99 -1.39 14.93 9.47
C GLU A 99 0.06 15.35 9.73
N ILE A 100 1.02 14.44 9.51
CA ILE A 100 2.44 14.66 9.85
C ILE A 100 3.19 15.38 8.73
N TYR A 101 2.86 15.08 7.48
CA TYR A 101 3.48 15.66 6.28
C TYR A 101 2.44 16.29 5.35
N PRO A 102 1.64 17.27 5.82
CA PRO A 102 0.49 17.81 5.05
C PRO A 102 0.89 18.32 3.67
N SER A 103 2.06 18.95 3.52
CA SER A 103 2.54 19.42 2.23
C SER A 103 2.80 18.29 1.22
N ALA A 104 3.25 17.12 1.69
CA ALA A 104 3.43 15.94 0.84
C ALA A 104 2.07 15.38 0.40
N PHE A 105 1.13 15.25 1.33
CA PHE A 105 -0.23 14.81 1.04
C PHE A 105 -0.94 15.74 0.04
N ASP A 106 -0.86 17.05 0.27
CA ASP A 106 -1.42 18.06 -0.63
C ASP A 106 -0.84 17.95 -2.05
N GLN A 107 0.46 17.67 -2.16
CA GLN A 107 1.10 17.51 -3.47
C GLN A 107 0.61 16.24 -4.18
N VAL A 108 0.45 15.12 -3.47
CA VAL A 108 -0.15 13.89 -4.01
C VAL A 108 -1.55 14.18 -4.57
N CYS A 109 -2.38 14.90 -3.81
CA CYS A 109 -3.72 15.28 -4.24
C CYS A 109 -3.70 16.23 -5.47
N LYS A 110 -2.82 17.23 -5.49
CA LYS A 110 -2.67 18.19 -6.61
C LYS A 110 -2.23 17.49 -7.90
N LEU A 111 -1.37 16.49 -7.80
CA LEU A 111 -0.92 15.68 -8.94
C LEU A 111 -1.95 14.64 -9.37
N ASN A 112 -3.08 14.58 -8.68
CA ASN A 112 -4.16 13.63 -8.92
C ASN A 112 -3.68 12.16 -8.95
N TRP A 113 -2.70 11.81 -8.09
CA TRP A 113 -2.28 10.44 -7.93
C TRP A 113 -3.39 9.62 -7.29
N GLU A 114 -3.56 8.37 -7.71
CA GLU A 114 -4.48 7.45 -7.07
C GLU A 114 -4.04 7.17 -5.64
N LEU A 115 -4.94 7.32 -4.67
CA LEU A 115 -4.66 6.95 -3.28
C LEU A 115 -5.00 5.48 -3.04
N VAL A 116 -4.01 4.74 -2.56
CA VAL A 116 -4.14 3.37 -2.06
C VAL A 116 -3.92 3.39 -0.55
N GLY A 117 -4.90 2.92 0.22
CA GLY A 117 -4.79 2.86 1.68
C GLY A 117 -3.65 1.95 2.12
N HIS A 118 -2.80 2.43 3.04
CA HIS A 118 -1.62 1.71 3.53
C HIS A 118 -1.50 1.75 5.06
N GLY A 119 -2.61 1.52 5.76
CA GLY A 119 -2.66 1.59 7.22
C GLY A 119 -2.64 3.02 7.76
N TRP A 120 -2.59 3.13 9.10
CA TRP A 120 -2.55 4.42 9.79
C TRP A 120 -1.14 5.03 9.77
N PHE A 121 -0.15 4.28 10.23
CA PHE A 121 1.29 4.51 10.07
C PHE A 121 1.95 3.17 9.71
N GLN A 122 3.24 3.13 9.51
CA GLN A 122 3.94 1.93 9.03
C GLN A 122 4.07 0.88 10.14
N GLU A 123 2.96 0.21 10.41
CA GLU A 123 2.84 -0.90 11.36
C GLU A 123 1.92 -1.98 10.76
N SER A 124 2.37 -3.25 10.82
CA SER A 124 1.59 -4.38 10.32
C SER A 124 0.24 -4.49 11.04
N LEU A 125 -0.84 -4.74 10.29
CA LEU A 125 -2.18 -4.97 10.87
C LEU A 125 -2.22 -6.16 11.82
N ARG A 126 -1.31 -7.13 11.66
CA ARG A 126 -1.23 -8.33 12.52
C ARG A 126 -0.94 -8.03 13.98
N VAL A 127 -0.33 -6.88 14.28
CA VAL A 127 -0.03 -6.44 15.64
C VAL A 127 -1.00 -5.37 16.15
N ALA A 128 -1.93 -4.92 15.31
CA ALA A 128 -2.95 -3.96 15.71
C ALA A 128 -3.91 -4.58 16.74
N LYS A 129 -4.21 -3.84 17.80
CA LYS A 129 -5.18 -4.28 18.83
C LYS A 129 -6.60 -4.35 18.27
N ASP A 130 -6.93 -3.45 17.35
CA ASP A 130 -8.21 -3.35 16.68
C ASP A 130 -7.96 -3.04 15.19
N GLU A 131 -7.80 -4.09 14.41
CA GLU A 131 -7.50 -4.01 12.98
C GLU A 131 -8.61 -3.31 12.20
N GLU A 132 -9.88 -3.65 12.48
CA GLU A 132 -11.03 -3.07 11.80
C GLU A 132 -11.09 -1.55 11.99
N HIS A 133 -10.88 -1.10 13.23
CA HIS A 133 -10.80 0.33 13.53
C HIS A 133 -9.64 1.03 12.80
N VAL A 134 -8.45 0.38 12.74
CA VAL A 134 -7.30 0.94 12.01
C VAL A 134 -7.61 1.10 10.53
N ILE A 135 -8.19 0.09 9.89
CA ILE A 135 -8.59 0.15 8.49
C ILE A 135 -9.59 1.28 8.26
N LYS A 136 -10.69 1.26 9.04
CA LYS A 136 -11.76 2.23 8.89
C LYS A 136 -11.28 3.67 9.07
N LYS A 137 -10.58 4.00 10.16
CA LYS A 137 -10.09 5.36 10.40
C LYS A 137 -9.11 5.84 9.34
N SER A 138 -8.29 4.92 8.81
CA SER A 138 -7.33 5.25 7.74
C SER A 138 -8.05 5.65 6.46
N LEU A 139 -9.02 4.85 6.04
CA LEU A 139 -9.82 5.12 4.84
C LEU A 139 -10.69 6.37 4.98
N ASP A 140 -11.32 6.56 6.14
CA ASP A 140 -12.15 7.73 6.43
C ASP A 140 -11.34 9.02 6.34
N LEU A 141 -10.12 9.05 6.90
CA LEU A 141 -9.24 10.22 6.83
C LEU A 141 -8.81 10.52 5.40
N LEU A 142 -8.30 9.52 4.68
CA LEU A 142 -7.85 9.69 3.30
C LEU A 142 -8.99 10.18 2.39
N ARG A 143 -10.15 9.57 2.47
CA ARG A 143 -11.35 9.96 1.70
C ARG A 143 -11.81 11.38 2.03
N LYS A 144 -11.87 11.72 3.32
CA LYS A 144 -12.29 13.05 3.80
C LYS A 144 -11.39 14.15 3.28
N LEU A 145 -10.07 13.96 3.31
CA LEU A 145 -9.12 15.02 2.98
C LEU A 145 -8.83 15.12 1.48
N SER A 146 -8.85 14.02 0.75
CA SER A 146 -8.57 14.01 -0.70
C SER A 146 -9.80 14.19 -1.57
N GLY A 147 -10.99 13.83 -1.06
CA GLY A 147 -12.20 13.72 -1.87
C GLY A 147 -12.25 12.50 -2.81
N GLN A 148 -11.21 11.66 -2.81
CA GLN A 148 -11.15 10.43 -3.61
C GLN A 148 -11.92 9.30 -2.93
N SER A 149 -12.44 8.35 -3.71
CA SER A 149 -13.17 7.18 -3.19
C SER A 149 -12.28 6.19 -2.44
N VAL A 150 -10.99 6.17 -2.66
CA VAL A 150 -9.99 5.22 -2.11
C VAL A 150 -10.52 3.79 -2.09
N ARG A 151 -10.35 3.10 -3.22
CA ARG A 151 -10.92 1.77 -3.46
C ARG A 151 -9.88 0.65 -3.38
N SER A 152 -8.62 0.99 -3.19
CA SER A 152 -7.48 0.08 -3.20
C SER A 152 -6.78 0.07 -1.84
N TRP A 153 -6.21 -1.08 -1.47
CA TRP A 153 -5.47 -1.28 -0.23
C TRP A 153 -4.22 -2.11 -0.42
N PHE A 154 -3.17 -1.72 0.27
CA PHE A 154 -1.97 -2.53 0.54
C PHE A 154 -1.61 -2.38 2.01
N GLY A 155 -1.63 -3.45 2.78
CA GLY A 155 -1.27 -3.43 4.20
C GLY A 155 0.22 -3.14 4.42
N PRO A 156 0.61 -2.44 5.49
CA PRO A 156 2.01 -2.24 5.82
C PRO A 156 2.77 -3.58 5.87
N ALA A 157 3.84 -3.69 5.08
CA ALA A 157 4.63 -4.92 4.90
C ALA A 157 3.83 -6.14 4.38
N GLY A 158 2.71 -5.93 3.69
CA GLY A 158 1.78 -7.01 3.30
C GLY A 158 1.20 -7.76 4.52
N GLY A 159 1.25 -7.11 5.69
CA GLY A 159 0.89 -7.73 6.97
C GLY A 159 -0.60 -7.66 7.24
N GLU A 160 -1.32 -8.73 6.92
CA GLU A 160 -2.75 -8.86 7.18
C GLU A 160 -3.10 -10.08 8.04
N THR A 161 -4.33 -10.11 8.56
CA THR A 161 -4.92 -11.28 9.22
C THR A 161 -5.86 -12.01 8.27
N GLU A 162 -6.39 -13.15 8.70
CA GLU A 162 -7.43 -13.85 7.93
C GLU A 162 -8.73 -13.03 7.76
N LYS A 163 -8.94 -12.01 8.62
CA LYS A 163 -10.12 -11.15 8.61
C LYS A 163 -9.96 -9.88 7.78
N THR A 164 -8.73 -9.48 7.48
CA THR A 164 -8.43 -8.23 6.74
C THR A 164 -9.26 -8.08 5.47
N PRO A 165 -9.38 -9.08 4.57
CA PRO A 165 -10.17 -8.94 3.36
C PRO A 165 -11.67 -8.69 3.62
N GLU A 166 -12.22 -9.20 4.73
CA GLU A 166 -13.61 -8.94 5.13
C GLU A 166 -13.79 -7.47 5.54
N PHE A 167 -12.93 -6.97 6.43
CA PHE A 167 -12.96 -5.58 6.88
C PHE A 167 -12.73 -4.60 5.73
N LEU A 168 -11.82 -4.91 4.81
CA LEU A 168 -11.57 -4.11 3.63
C LEU A 168 -12.81 -4.05 2.73
N LYS A 169 -13.43 -5.21 2.46
CA LYS A 169 -14.65 -5.28 1.65
C LYS A 169 -15.79 -4.50 2.26
N ASP A 170 -16.00 -4.60 3.58
CA ASP A 170 -17.03 -3.86 4.32
C ASP A 170 -16.80 -2.35 4.24
N ASN A 171 -15.55 -1.92 4.17
CA ASN A 171 -15.16 -0.53 4.01
C ASN A 171 -15.04 -0.07 2.53
N GLY A 172 -15.59 -0.82 1.58
CA GLY A 172 -15.70 -0.43 0.17
C GLY A 172 -14.42 -0.59 -0.64
N ILE A 173 -13.45 -1.40 -0.17
CA ILE A 173 -12.27 -1.74 -0.96
C ILE A 173 -12.64 -2.78 -2.02
N GLU A 174 -12.14 -2.57 -3.21
CA GLU A 174 -12.37 -3.42 -4.38
C GLU A 174 -11.07 -4.12 -4.83
N PHE A 175 -9.91 -3.51 -4.57
CA PHE A 175 -8.60 -3.98 -5.01
C PHE A 175 -7.66 -4.15 -3.81
N LEU A 176 -7.07 -5.34 -3.66
CA LEU A 176 -6.19 -5.71 -2.56
C LEU A 176 -4.85 -6.17 -3.11
N HIS A 177 -3.75 -5.53 -2.68
CA HIS A 177 -2.40 -5.76 -3.17
C HIS A 177 -1.56 -6.67 -2.26
N ASP A 178 -2.11 -7.16 -1.13
CA ASP A 178 -1.36 -7.99 -0.17
C ASP A 178 -1.13 -9.43 -0.62
N TRP A 179 -1.91 -9.91 -1.60
CA TRP A 179 -1.86 -11.30 -2.09
C TRP A 179 -1.08 -11.40 -3.41
N LEU A 180 0.22 -11.63 -3.30
CA LEU A 180 1.16 -11.73 -4.43
C LEU A 180 1.14 -13.14 -5.02
N ILE A 181 0.02 -13.57 -5.55
CA ILE A 181 -0.21 -14.96 -5.95
C ILE A 181 -0.19 -15.18 -7.46
N ASP A 182 -0.20 -14.11 -8.24
CA ASP A 182 -0.27 -14.18 -9.70
C ASP A 182 0.32 -12.92 -10.34
N GLU A 183 0.65 -13.01 -11.63
CA GLU A 183 1.04 -11.88 -12.47
C GLU A 183 -0.17 -11.10 -13.00
N LEU A 184 -1.38 -11.68 -12.92
CA LEU A 184 -2.63 -11.08 -13.35
C LEU A 184 -3.59 -10.92 -12.16
N PRO A 185 -4.51 -9.94 -12.23
CA PRO A 185 -5.56 -9.79 -11.22
C PRO A 185 -6.40 -11.06 -11.07
N CYS A 186 -6.67 -11.45 -9.83
CA CYS A 186 -7.45 -12.63 -9.48
C CYS A 186 -8.65 -12.28 -8.62
N TRP A 187 -9.79 -12.96 -8.86
CA TRP A 187 -10.92 -12.84 -7.95
C TRP A 187 -10.65 -13.58 -6.65
N MET A 188 -10.81 -12.87 -5.55
CA MET A 188 -10.70 -13.38 -4.18
C MET A 188 -12.07 -13.35 -3.51
N ARG A 189 -12.42 -14.42 -2.81
CA ARG A 189 -13.69 -14.52 -2.07
C ARG A 189 -13.60 -13.82 -0.73
N THR A 190 -14.64 -13.06 -0.41
CA THR A 190 -14.97 -12.64 0.95
C THR A 190 -16.43 -13.01 1.26
N LYS A 191 -16.82 -12.93 2.53
CA LYS A 191 -18.22 -13.18 2.94
C LYS A 191 -19.20 -12.14 2.39
N LEU A 192 -18.69 -10.94 2.12
CA LEU A 192 -19.47 -9.79 1.64
C LEU A 192 -19.42 -9.62 0.10
N GLY A 193 -18.90 -10.62 -0.60
CA GLY A 193 -18.74 -10.60 -2.05
C GLY A 193 -17.28 -10.56 -2.50
N PRO A 194 -17.00 -10.64 -3.79
CA PRO A 194 -15.63 -10.73 -4.27
C PRO A 194 -14.88 -9.41 -4.14
N ILE A 195 -13.56 -9.52 -3.97
CA ILE A 195 -12.55 -8.46 -4.08
C ILE A 195 -11.51 -8.91 -5.11
N VAL A 196 -10.77 -8.01 -5.70
CA VAL A 196 -9.72 -8.35 -6.67
C VAL A 196 -8.36 -8.34 -5.97
N ALA A 197 -7.67 -9.48 -5.96
CA ALA A 197 -6.25 -9.51 -5.63
C ALA A 197 -5.46 -8.95 -6.81
N MET A 198 -4.75 -7.85 -6.60
CA MET A 198 -3.97 -7.16 -7.61
C MET A 198 -2.51 -7.58 -7.52
N PRO A 199 -1.84 -7.80 -8.66
CA PRO A 199 -0.40 -8.03 -8.66
C PRO A 199 0.34 -6.84 -8.06
N TYR A 200 1.28 -7.13 -7.17
CA TYR A 200 2.28 -6.19 -6.66
C TYR A 200 3.60 -6.94 -6.57
N THR A 201 4.20 -7.16 -7.74
CA THR A 201 5.43 -7.94 -7.85
C THR A 201 6.62 -7.12 -7.41
N PHE A 202 7.61 -7.78 -6.80
CA PHE A 202 8.89 -7.19 -6.40
C PHE A 202 9.98 -7.40 -7.44
N GLU A 203 9.62 -7.85 -8.63
CA GLU A 203 10.51 -8.15 -9.75
C GLU A 203 10.62 -6.97 -10.73
#